data_915650dbbc169b4d1828868181f14744
#
_entry.id   915650dbbc169b4d1828868181f14744
#
_cell.length_a   1.000
_cell.length_b   1.000
_cell.length_c   1.000
_cell.angle_alpha   90.00
_cell.angle_beta   90.00
_cell.angle_gamma   90.00
#
_symmetry.space_group_name_H-M   'P 1'
#
loop_
_entity.id
_entity.type
_entity.pdbx_description
1 polymer ?
#
loop_
_entity_poly.entity_id
_entity_poly.type
_entity_poly.pdbx_seq_one_letter_code
_entity_poly.pdbx_strand_id
1 'polypeptide(L)'
;MDKWIIAANQHLIQYVRNEMDNYRLYNVVKHMLQFLEQLTNWYVRLNRSRMKGEEGPQEQITSLNTLFDVLLNTTIMMSCITPFLSEYIYQNMKNGINTEDKSYYAESIHFLSIPDYSDSLINERIEKMVERMQSAIEIGRKIRDQKNKSIKTPLSRVTIVHADKQAGEDLTTLSSYIKDELNCLEFEVQPNEAEYVLYLSQPEHKEIGGVLKNKYTKELKEKLNNLGREEIIEYLKNGKVTISGVEIQGGWLQISKKFNEKYSKDEKYGVDSSLDMSVMLDVTLDDNLRRMGMAREIVNKVQKLRKAVGLNIDDQVEVFYNINKATSLAQVINENTAGISTSLKTPFLNAETSMQSHFIKIAETDYVNPENESDSVHLYICVPNISFDEAKLAAKYGHLNDEKATFTQALKSYVVSHSQEALKRKVHENGGKLSFKLNGTDVELKLKEDFYFSAQELAHKTK
;
A
#
# COMPACT_ATOMS: atom_id res chain seq x y z
N MET A 1 2.12 -9.95 10.52
CA MET A 1 1.28 -10.49 9.41
C MET A 1 1.54 -11.97 9.18
N ASP A 2 2.80 -12.46 9.18
CA ASP A 2 3.09 -13.88 8.91
C ASP A 2 2.43 -14.83 9.91
N LYS A 3 2.57 -14.56 11.21
CA LYS A 3 1.90 -15.36 12.27
C LYS A 3 0.38 -15.40 12.13
N TRP A 4 -0.21 -14.31 11.64
CA TRP A 4 -1.64 -14.25 11.39
C TRP A 4 -2.08 -15.15 10.24
N ILE A 5 -1.42 -15.03 9.07
CA ILE A 5 -1.86 -15.83 7.91
C ILE A 5 -1.58 -17.33 8.11
N ILE A 6 -0.52 -17.67 8.87
CA ILE A 6 -0.26 -19.05 9.26
C ILE A 6 -1.38 -19.55 10.19
N ALA A 7 -1.77 -18.80 11.22
CA ALA A 7 -2.86 -19.18 12.12
C ALA A 7 -4.19 -19.35 11.36
N ALA A 8 -4.53 -18.38 10.51
CA ALA A 8 -5.73 -18.47 9.66
C ALA A 8 -5.69 -19.68 8.72
N ASN A 9 -4.52 -20.03 8.18
CA ASN A 9 -4.35 -21.23 7.35
C ASN A 9 -4.54 -22.51 8.16
N GLN A 10 -4.02 -22.57 9.39
CA GLN A 10 -4.23 -23.72 10.29
C GLN A 10 -5.71 -23.89 10.67
N HIS A 11 -6.40 -22.82 10.97
CA HIS A 11 -7.86 -22.85 11.19
C HIS A 11 -8.62 -23.34 9.93
N LEU A 12 -8.20 -22.88 8.76
CA LEU A 12 -8.80 -23.36 7.51
C LEU A 12 -8.60 -24.87 7.32
N ILE A 13 -7.37 -25.38 7.56
CA ILE A 13 -7.08 -26.81 7.47
C ILE A 13 -7.96 -27.61 8.44
N GLN A 14 -8.02 -27.18 9.70
CA GLN A 14 -8.87 -27.79 10.72
C GLN A 14 -10.34 -27.83 10.30
N TYR A 15 -10.84 -26.70 9.81
CA TYR A 15 -12.22 -26.57 9.34
C TYR A 15 -12.51 -27.49 8.15
N VAL A 16 -11.65 -27.46 7.12
CA VAL A 16 -11.79 -28.28 5.91
C VAL A 16 -11.81 -29.76 6.25
N ARG A 17 -10.88 -30.24 7.09
CA ARG A 17 -10.85 -31.64 7.53
C ARG A 17 -12.15 -32.04 8.23
N ASN A 18 -12.60 -31.22 9.19
CA ASN A 18 -13.84 -31.49 9.91
C ASN A 18 -15.07 -31.52 9.00
N GLU A 19 -15.18 -30.61 8.04
CA GLU A 19 -16.31 -30.58 7.12
C GLU A 19 -16.26 -31.72 6.10
N MET A 20 -15.08 -32.09 5.65
CA MET A 20 -14.88 -33.24 4.74
C MET A 20 -15.21 -34.56 5.44
N ASP A 21 -14.74 -34.77 6.67
CA ASP A 21 -15.03 -35.98 7.46
C ASP A 21 -16.55 -36.12 7.77
N ASN A 22 -17.25 -35.00 7.89
CA ASN A 22 -18.70 -34.97 8.08
C ASN A 22 -19.51 -34.93 6.76
N TYR A 23 -18.87 -35.07 5.61
CA TYR A 23 -19.49 -35.03 4.27
C TYR A 23 -20.23 -33.74 3.94
N ARG A 24 -19.84 -32.59 4.54
CA ARG A 24 -20.44 -31.27 4.34
C ARG A 24 -19.64 -30.40 3.35
N LEU A 25 -19.38 -30.94 2.17
CA LEU A 25 -18.52 -30.32 1.13
C LEU A 25 -19.00 -28.92 0.72
N TYR A 26 -20.29 -28.63 0.78
CA TYR A 26 -20.86 -27.34 0.43
C TYR A 26 -20.39 -26.18 1.34
N ASN A 27 -19.95 -26.49 2.56
CA ASN A 27 -19.40 -25.49 3.48
C ASN A 27 -17.95 -25.14 3.14
N VAL A 28 -17.18 -26.09 2.62
CA VAL A 28 -15.73 -25.97 2.37
C VAL A 28 -15.42 -24.82 1.42
N VAL A 29 -16.11 -24.79 0.26
CA VAL A 29 -15.84 -23.81 -0.79
C VAL A 29 -15.95 -22.36 -0.29
N LYS A 30 -17.00 -22.07 0.48
CA LYS A 30 -17.22 -20.72 1.01
C LYS A 30 -16.05 -20.24 1.90
N HIS A 31 -15.58 -21.09 2.79
CA HIS A 31 -14.50 -20.75 3.72
C HIS A 31 -13.15 -20.63 2.99
N MET A 32 -12.91 -21.48 1.99
CA MET A 32 -11.73 -21.37 1.14
C MET A 32 -11.70 -20.07 0.35
N LEU A 33 -12.83 -19.64 -0.22
CA LEU A 33 -12.92 -18.34 -0.91
C LEU A 33 -12.67 -17.16 0.05
N GLN A 34 -13.24 -17.19 1.24
CA GLN A 34 -12.98 -16.17 2.27
C GLN A 34 -11.49 -16.12 2.65
N PHE A 35 -10.86 -17.27 2.80
CA PHE A 35 -9.42 -17.33 3.08
C PHE A 35 -8.57 -16.79 1.91
N LEU A 36 -8.93 -17.11 0.66
CA LEU A 36 -8.25 -16.54 -0.52
C LEU A 36 -8.37 -15.02 -0.58
N GLU A 37 -9.51 -14.46 -0.18
CA GLU A 37 -9.66 -13.00 -0.06
C GLU A 37 -8.74 -12.43 1.03
N GLN A 38 -8.63 -13.08 2.19
CA GLN A 38 -7.69 -12.69 3.25
C GLN A 38 -6.24 -12.78 2.77
N LEU A 39 -5.87 -13.83 2.08
CA LEU A 39 -4.53 -14.03 1.55
C LEU A 39 -4.17 -12.96 0.53
N THR A 40 -5.04 -12.72 -0.45
CA THR A 40 -4.75 -11.81 -1.59
C THR A 40 -4.93 -10.34 -1.22
N ASN A 41 -6.08 -9.99 -0.64
CA ASN A 41 -6.44 -8.60 -0.39
C ASN A 41 -5.78 -8.00 0.86
N TRP A 42 -5.32 -8.85 1.78
CA TRP A 42 -4.69 -8.40 3.01
C TRP A 42 -3.23 -8.85 3.13
N TYR A 43 -2.94 -10.15 3.18
CA TYR A 43 -1.57 -10.60 3.42
C TYR A 43 -0.62 -10.17 2.30
N VAL A 44 -0.91 -10.55 1.06
CA VAL A 44 -0.05 -10.21 -0.10
C VAL A 44 0.03 -8.69 -0.30
N ARG A 45 -1.11 -8.01 -0.17
CA ARG A 45 -1.17 -6.57 -0.37
C ARG A 45 -0.35 -5.80 0.67
N LEU A 46 -0.52 -6.12 1.97
CA LEU A 46 0.17 -5.43 3.07
C LEU A 46 1.66 -5.77 3.17
N ASN A 47 2.08 -6.93 2.65
CA ASN A 47 3.49 -7.35 2.65
C ASN A 47 4.18 -7.17 1.29
N ARG A 48 3.60 -6.38 0.39
CA ARG A 48 4.12 -6.23 -0.98
C ARG A 48 5.53 -5.63 -1.02
N SER A 49 5.83 -4.66 -0.17
CA SER A 49 7.17 -4.07 -0.01
C SER A 49 8.18 -5.09 0.49
N ARG A 50 7.82 -5.86 1.53
CA ARG A 50 8.64 -6.94 2.07
C ARG A 50 8.96 -8.00 1.02
N MET A 51 7.95 -8.50 0.29
CA MET A 51 8.12 -9.50 -0.76
C MET A 51 8.99 -9.02 -1.92
N LYS A 52 9.05 -7.71 -2.17
CA LYS A 52 9.94 -7.09 -3.16
C LYS A 52 11.36 -6.84 -2.65
N GLY A 53 11.63 -7.10 -1.38
CA GLY A 53 12.94 -6.89 -0.77
C GLY A 53 13.23 -5.44 -0.37
N GLU A 54 12.23 -4.57 -0.34
CA GLU A 54 12.40 -3.15 0.04
C GLU A 54 12.76 -3.00 1.53
N GLU A 55 12.44 -3.99 2.35
CA GLU A 55 12.76 -4.06 3.80
C GLU A 55 13.97 -4.96 4.10
N GLY A 56 14.67 -5.40 3.06
CA GLY A 56 15.87 -6.23 3.16
C GLY A 56 15.66 -7.70 2.79
N PRO A 57 16.75 -8.42 2.47
CA PRO A 57 16.67 -9.77 1.93
C PRO A 57 16.13 -10.79 2.93
N GLN A 58 16.35 -10.62 4.23
CA GLN A 58 15.85 -11.54 5.26
C GLN A 58 14.33 -11.49 5.35
N GLU A 59 13.77 -10.26 5.37
CA GLU A 59 12.31 -10.04 5.38
C GLU A 59 11.66 -10.53 4.08
N GLN A 60 12.33 -10.37 2.95
CA GLN A 60 11.89 -10.91 1.66
C GLN A 60 11.77 -12.43 1.71
N ILE A 61 12.82 -13.12 2.14
CA ILE A 61 12.83 -14.59 2.23
C ILE A 61 11.75 -15.07 3.20
N THR A 62 11.62 -14.44 4.38
CA THR A 62 10.61 -14.81 5.37
C THR A 62 9.19 -14.68 4.81
N SER A 63 8.86 -13.55 4.19
CA SER A 63 7.52 -13.31 3.64
C SER A 63 7.19 -14.21 2.46
N LEU A 64 8.16 -14.50 1.58
CA LEU A 64 7.98 -15.40 0.44
C LEU A 64 7.83 -16.86 0.88
N ASN A 65 8.60 -17.34 1.87
CA ASN A 65 8.45 -18.68 2.41
C ASN A 65 7.08 -18.85 3.08
N THR A 66 6.64 -17.87 3.88
CA THR A 66 5.30 -17.91 4.48
C THR A 66 4.21 -17.97 3.41
N LEU A 67 4.33 -17.15 2.35
CA LEU A 67 3.38 -17.19 1.24
C LEU A 67 3.39 -18.54 0.54
N PHE A 68 4.57 -19.09 0.30
CA PHE A 68 4.75 -20.39 -0.35
C PHE A 68 4.06 -21.51 0.44
N ASP A 69 4.32 -21.63 1.74
CA ASP A 69 3.75 -22.66 2.60
C ASP A 69 2.22 -22.57 2.66
N VAL A 70 1.70 -21.36 2.87
CA VAL A 70 0.25 -21.10 2.93
C VAL A 70 -0.42 -21.40 1.60
N LEU A 71 0.20 -21.01 0.48
CA LEU A 71 -0.33 -21.26 -0.86
C LEU A 71 -0.31 -22.76 -1.20
N LEU A 72 0.76 -23.46 -0.82
CA LEU A 72 0.88 -24.91 -1.04
C LEU A 72 -0.21 -25.66 -0.28
N ASN A 73 -0.39 -25.41 1.02
CA ASN A 73 -1.44 -26.02 1.82
C ASN A 73 -2.84 -25.76 1.23
N THR A 74 -3.09 -24.50 0.83
CA THR A 74 -4.36 -24.11 0.22
C THR A 74 -4.58 -24.81 -1.11
N THR A 75 -3.54 -24.95 -1.94
CA THR A 75 -3.61 -25.63 -3.23
C THR A 75 -3.89 -27.13 -3.06
N ILE A 76 -3.30 -27.78 -2.06
CA ILE A 76 -3.58 -29.20 -1.75
C ILE A 76 -5.05 -29.37 -1.33
N MET A 77 -5.58 -28.52 -0.46
CA MET A 77 -7.00 -28.56 -0.08
C MET A 77 -7.94 -28.31 -1.28
N MET A 78 -7.55 -27.42 -2.19
CA MET A 78 -8.32 -27.10 -3.40
C MET A 78 -8.31 -28.24 -4.43
N SER A 79 -7.36 -29.18 -4.37
CA SER A 79 -7.22 -30.23 -5.38
C SER A 79 -8.46 -31.11 -5.55
N CYS A 80 -9.24 -31.28 -4.48
CA CYS A 80 -10.52 -32.00 -4.52
C CYS A 80 -11.65 -31.24 -5.22
N ILE A 81 -11.52 -29.91 -5.36
CA ILE A 81 -12.58 -29.01 -5.86
C ILE A 81 -12.22 -28.50 -7.25
N THR A 82 -10.96 -28.10 -7.45
CA THR A 82 -10.44 -27.55 -8.71
C THR A 82 -9.22 -28.35 -9.19
N PRO A 83 -9.38 -29.61 -9.58
CA PRO A 83 -8.27 -30.55 -9.79
C PRO A 83 -7.25 -30.05 -10.81
N PHE A 84 -7.68 -29.57 -11.96
CA PHE A 84 -6.77 -29.12 -13.04
C PHE A 84 -5.98 -27.85 -12.66
N LEU A 85 -6.64 -26.91 -12.02
CA LEU A 85 -6.00 -25.65 -11.58
C LEU A 85 -4.99 -25.94 -10.47
N SER A 86 -5.36 -26.76 -9.50
CA SER A 86 -4.48 -27.12 -8.38
C SER A 86 -3.26 -27.90 -8.86
N GLU A 87 -3.43 -28.84 -9.80
CA GLU A 87 -2.30 -29.55 -10.41
C GLU A 87 -1.36 -28.58 -11.14
N TYR A 88 -1.91 -27.66 -11.94
CA TYR A 88 -1.10 -26.66 -12.66
C TYR A 88 -0.30 -25.77 -11.70
N ILE A 89 -0.91 -25.29 -10.63
CA ILE A 89 -0.23 -24.47 -9.61
C ILE A 89 0.86 -25.31 -8.93
N TYR A 90 0.54 -26.54 -8.51
CA TYR A 90 1.47 -27.43 -7.82
C TYR A 90 2.71 -27.76 -8.68
N GLN A 91 2.54 -28.08 -9.96
CA GLN A 91 3.66 -28.40 -10.84
C GLN A 91 4.61 -27.18 -11.00
N ASN A 92 4.11 -25.95 -10.92
CA ASN A 92 4.95 -24.76 -10.91
C ASN A 92 5.65 -24.54 -9.55
N MET A 93 5.01 -24.91 -8.44
CA MET A 93 5.59 -24.77 -7.08
C MET A 93 6.55 -25.90 -6.73
N LYS A 94 6.39 -27.07 -7.32
CA LYS A 94 7.08 -28.31 -6.98
C LYS A 94 8.60 -28.19 -6.93
N ASN A 95 9.18 -27.36 -7.79
CA ASN A 95 10.63 -27.16 -7.83
C ASN A 95 11.20 -26.47 -6.56
N GLY A 96 10.34 -25.82 -5.77
CA GLY A 96 10.69 -25.23 -4.49
C GLY A 96 10.53 -26.17 -3.29
N ILE A 97 10.02 -27.40 -3.50
CA ILE A 97 9.76 -28.36 -2.43
C ILE A 97 10.94 -29.32 -2.29
N ASN A 98 11.31 -29.62 -1.06
CA ASN A 98 12.33 -30.66 -0.81
C ASN A 98 11.82 -32.04 -1.28
N THR A 99 12.54 -32.68 -2.17
CA THR A 99 12.18 -33.99 -2.76
C THR A 99 12.12 -35.12 -1.74
N GLU A 100 12.74 -34.96 -0.58
CA GLU A 100 12.69 -35.93 0.53
C GLU A 100 11.44 -35.80 1.38
N ASP A 101 10.76 -34.67 1.31
CA ASP A 101 9.52 -34.41 2.06
C ASP A 101 8.31 -35.02 1.34
N LYS A 102 8.03 -36.26 1.67
CA LYS A 102 6.92 -37.03 1.07
C LYS A 102 5.53 -36.49 1.47
N SER A 103 5.45 -35.60 2.45
CA SER A 103 4.21 -34.94 2.84
C SER A 103 3.76 -33.88 1.84
N TYR A 104 4.73 -33.29 1.11
CA TYR A 104 4.49 -32.19 0.17
C TYR A 104 5.05 -32.46 -1.22
N TYR A 105 5.95 -33.44 -1.41
CA TYR A 105 6.53 -33.80 -2.70
C TYR A 105 6.00 -35.12 -3.24
N ALA A 106 5.26 -35.06 -4.35
CA ALA A 106 4.78 -36.19 -5.10
C ALA A 106 4.84 -35.94 -6.62
N GLU A 107 4.58 -36.91 -7.46
CA GLU A 107 4.50 -36.74 -8.91
C GLU A 107 3.35 -35.79 -9.30
N SER A 108 2.21 -35.96 -8.66
CA SER A 108 1.01 -35.12 -8.81
C SER A 108 0.49 -34.69 -7.42
N ILE A 109 -0.17 -33.53 -7.34
CA ILE A 109 -0.82 -33.03 -6.12
C ILE A 109 -1.87 -34.03 -5.61
N HIS A 110 -2.48 -34.81 -6.51
CA HIS A 110 -3.54 -35.77 -6.17
C HIS A 110 -3.02 -37.02 -5.42
N PHE A 111 -1.71 -37.18 -5.30
CA PHE A 111 -1.10 -38.20 -4.44
C PHE A 111 -0.78 -37.72 -3.04
N LEU A 112 -1.01 -36.41 -2.78
CA LEU A 112 -0.82 -35.82 -1.47
C LEU A 112 -2.11 -35.92 -0.63
N SER A 113 -1.93 -36.10 0.66
CA SER A 113 -3.04 -36.00 1.61
C SER A 113 -3.32 -34.56 2.00
N ILE A 114 -4.54 -34.25 2.39
CA ILE A 114 -4.87 -32.94 3.00
C ILE A 114 -3.96 -32.75 4.23
N PRO A 115 -3.29 -31.61 4.35
CA PRO A 115 -2.33 -31.37 5.42
C PRO A 115 -2.96 -31.53 6.82
N ASP A 116 -2.15 -31.94 7.80
CA ASP A 116 -2.55 -31.90 9.19
C ASP A 116 -2.40 -30.48 9.74
N TYR A 117 -3.27 -30.10 10.67
CA TYR A 117 -3.15 -28.82 11.35
C TYR A 117 -2.39 -28.98 12.68
N SER A 118 -1.80 -27.86 13.13
CA SER A 118 -1.11 -27.79 14.41
C SER A 118 -1.78 -26.76 15.30
N ASP A 119 -2.35 -27.23 16.41
CA ASP A 119 -2.98 -26.35 17.42
C ASP A 119 -2.02 -25.30 17.98
N SER A 120 -0.70 -25.62 18.01
CA SER A 120 0.32 -24.66 18.48
C SER A 120 0.50 -23.44 17.58
N LEU A 121 0.11 -23.53 16.32
CA LEU A 121 0.16 -22.45 15.36
C LEU A 121 -1.15 -21.65 15.27
N ILE A 122 -2.23 -22.16 15.83
CA ILE A 122 -3.51 -21.44 15.92
C ILE A 122 -3.41 -20.37 17.00
N ASN A 123 -3.78 -19.15 16.66
CA ASN A 123 -3.71 -18.02 17.56
C ASN A 123 -4.90 -17.05 17.37
N GLU A 124 -5.99 -17.34 18.06
CA GLU A 124 -7.23 -16.56 18.00
C GLU A 124 -7.03 -15.09 18.34
N ARG A 125 -6.09 -14.77 19.24
CA ARG A 125 -5.81 -13.38 19.60
C ARG A 125 -5.23 -12.61 18.40
N ILE A 126 -4.28 -13.18 17.71
CA ILE A 126 -3.68 -12.53 16.53
C ILE A 126 -4.70 -12.38 15.40
N GLU A 127 -5.57 -13.38 15.21
CA GLU A 127 -6.63 -13.31 14.21
C GLU A 127 -7.61 -12.19 14.54
N LYS A 128 -8.06 -12.10 15.78
CA LYS A 128 -8.96 -11.02 16.24
C LYS A 128 -8.32 -9.63 16.17
N MET A 129 -7.04 -9.54 16.45
CA MET A 129 -6.24 -8.31 16.33
C MET A 129 -6.21 -7.80 14.87
N VAL A 130 -6.01 -8.69 13.90
CA VAL A 130 -6.01 -8.33 12.47
C VAL A 130 -7.43 -8.06 11.97
N GLU A 131 -8.44 -8.80 12.41
CA GLU A 131 -9.86 -8.54 12.11
C GLU A 131 -10.27 -7.11 12.51
N ARG A 132 -9.86 -6.67 13.71
CA ARG A 132 -10.10 -5.30 14.17
C ARG A 132 -9.39 -4.26 13.29
N MET A 133 -8.14 -4.53 12.91
CA MET A 133 -7.41 -3.66 11.97
C MET A 133 -8.14 -3.56 10.62
N GLN A 134 -8.60 -4.68 10.08
CA GLN A 134 -9.35 -4.72 8.82
C GLN A 134 -10.64 -3.90 8.94
N SER A 135 -11.41 -4.09 10.00
CA SER A 135 -12.64 -3.33 10.26
C SER A 135 -12.37 -1.82 10.37
N ALA A 136 -11.29 -1.42 11.06
CA ALA A 136 -10.90 -0.02 11.16
C ALA A 136 -10.58 0.59 9.78
N ILE A 137 -9.86 -0.15 8.93
CA ILE A 137 -9.51 0.29 7.57
C ILE A 137 -10.76 0.39 6.69
N GLU A 138 -11.67 -0.57 6.77
CA GLU A 138 -12.92 -0.56 5.99
C GLU A 138 -13.83 0.61 6.38
N ILE A 139 -14.01 0.84 7.68
CA ILE A 139 -14.76 2.01 8.18
C ILE A 139 -14.10 3.30 7.70
N GLY A 140 -12.78 3.41 7.82
CA GLY A 140 -12.03 4.59 7.38
C GLY A 140 -12.16 4.85 5.88
N ARG A 141 -12.13 3.82 5.03
CA ARG A 141 -12.37 3.94 3.59
C ARG A 141 -13.79 4.42 3.29
N LYS A 142 -14.79 3.86 3.98
CA LYS A 142 -16.20 4.30 3.86
C LYS A 142 -16.36 5.77 4.22
N ILE A 143 -15.70 6.24 5.28
CA ILE A 143 -15.70 7.66 5.66
C ILE A 143 -15.08 8.52 4.54
N ARG A 144 -13.97 8.09 3.96
CA ARG A 144 -13.34 8.81 2.84
C ARG A 144 -14.27 8.95 1.65
N ASP A 145 -14.97 7.87 1.28
CA ASP A 145 -15.94 7.89 0.18
C ASP A 145 -17.10 8.82 0.47
N GLN A 146 -17.68 8.78 1.67
CA GLN A 146 -18.76 9.68 2.11
C GLN A 146 -18.35 11.16 2.07
N LYS A 147 -17.08 11.46 2.38
CA LYS A 147 -16.53 12.83 2.38
C LYS A 147 -15.87 13.20 1.04
N ASN A 148 -15.97 12.37 0.01
CA ASN A 148 -15.34 12.57 -1.30
C ASN A 148 -13.83 12.85 -1.20
N LYS A 149 -13.12 12.17 -0.28
CA LYS A 149 -11.67 12.27 -0.09
C LYS A 149 -10.96 11.09 -0.71
N SER A 150 -10.27 11.33 -1.82
CA SER A 150 -9.45 10.29 -2.47
C SER A 150 -8.43 9.71 -1.50
N ILE A 151 -8.20 8.39 -1.58
CA ILE A 151 -7.14 7.72 -0.79
C ILE A 151 -5.73 8.26 -1.10
N LYS A 152 -5.55 8.92 -2.24
CA LYS A 152 -4.27 9.54 -2.64
C LYS A 152 -3.99 10.82 -1.84
N THR A 153 -5.02 11.50 -1.38
CA THR A 153 -4.91 12.71 -0.57
C THR A 153 -4.57 12.31 0.87
N PRO A 154 -3.43 12.71 1.42
CA PRO A 154 -3.12 12.43 2.80
C PRO A 154 -4.07 13.19 3.74
N LEU A 155 -4.39 12.60 4.88
CA LEU A 155 -5.13 13.22 5.96
C LEU A 155 -4.23 13.35 7.18
N SER A 156 -4.54 14.30 8.05
CA SER A 156 -3.72 14.55 9.24
C SER A 156 -3.77 13.39 10.22
N ARG A 157 -4.99 12.91 10.58
CA ARG A 157 -5.15 11.95 11.68
C ARG A 157 -6.31 10.99 11.46
N VAL A 158 -6.08 9.74 11.89
CA VAL A 158 -7.13 8.76 12.17
C VAL A 158 -7.21 8.51 13.68
N THR A 159 -8.40 8.65 14.25
CA THR A 159 -8.69 8.35 15.65
C THR A 159 -9.66 7.18 15.73
N ILE A 160 -9.28 6.14 16.47
CA ILE A 160 -10.13 4.98 16.73
C ILE A 160 -10.62 5.08 18.18
N VAL A 161 -11.93 4.95 18.36
CA VAL A 161 -12.57 4.99 19.67
C VAL A 161 -12.97 3.57 20.05
N HIS A 162 -12.37 3.05 21.12
CA HIS A 162 -12.64 1.68 21.61
C HIS A 162 -12.48 1.59 23.11
N ALA A 163 -13.52 1.10 23.81
CA ALA A 163 -13.54 1.04 25.27
C ALA A 163 -12.63 -0.04 25.86
N ASP A 164 -12.36 -1.12 25.14
CA ASP A 164 -11.48 -2.21 25.58
C ASP A 164 -10.01 -1.82 25.40
N LYS A 165 -9.27 -1.79 26.50
CA LYS A 165 -7.85 -1.46 26.53
C LYS A 165 -7.01 -2.41 25.68
N GLN A 166 -7.28 -3.72 25.73
CA GLN A 166 -6.54 -4.72 24.96
C GLN A 166 -6.73 -4.51 23.44
N ALA A 167 -7.96 -4.20 23.02
CA ALA A 167 -8.23 -3.86 21.63
C ALA A 167 -7.48 -2.58 21.19
N GLY A 168 -7.40 -1.59 22.07
CA GLY A 168 -6.61 -0.38 21.82
C GLY A 168 -5.11 -0.65 21.64
N GLU A 169 -4.53 -1.51 22.48
CA GLU A 169 -3.14 -1.94 22.37
C GLU A 169 -2.89 -2.74 21.09
N ASP A 170 -3.79 -3.64 20.72
CA ASP A 170 -3.75 -4.44 19.50
C ASP A 170 -3.76 -3.54 18.26
N LEU A 171 -4.66 -2.56 18.20
CA LEU A 171 -4.77 -1.58 17.12
C LEU A 171 -3.53 -0.65 17.03
N THR A 172 -2.98 -0.27 18.18
CA THR A 172 -1.75 0.52 18.25
C THR A 172 -0.56 -0.25 17.68
N THR A 173 -0.47 -1.55 17.96
CA THR A 173 0.58 -2.43 17.42
C THR A 173 0.52 -2.52 15.88
N LEU A 174 -0.68 -2.46 15.30
CA LEU A 174 -0.91 -2.51 13.85
C LEU A 174 -1.13 -1.12 13.21
N SER A 175 -0.83 -0.04 13.95
CA SER A 175 -1.11 1.33 13.52
C SER A 175 -0.42 1.74 12.21
N SER A 176 0.77 1.19 11.91
CA SER A 176 1.46 1.45 10.65
C SER A 176 0.60 1.03 9.44
N TYR A 177 0.05 -0.19 9.47
CA TYR A 177 -0.82 -0.69 8.41
C TYR A 177 -2.09 0.15 8.25
N ILE A 178 -2.70 0.59 9.37
CA ILE A 178 -3.89 1.45 9.34
C ILE A 178 -3.56 2.81 8.71
N LYS A 179 -2.45 3.43 9.13
CA LYS A 179 -2.01 4.70 8.58
C LYS A 179 -1.73 4.62 7.08
N ASP A 180 -1.02 3.60 6.65
CA ASP A 180 -0.63 3.42 5.25
C ASP A 180 -1.86 3.17 4.36
N GLU A 181 -2.78 2.29 4.80
CA GLU A 181 -3.99 1.96 4.06
C GLU A 181 -5.01 3.10 4.02
N LEU A 182 -5.08 3.91 5.08
CA LEU A 182 -5.91 5.09 5.12
C LEU A 182 -5.19 6.37 4.65
N ASN A 183 -3.89 6.31 4.38
CA ASN A 183 -3.05 7.45 4.03
C ASN A 183 -3.20 8.61 5.04
N CYS A 184 -3.00 8.29 6.34
CA CYS A 184 -3.04 9.25 7.44
C CYS A 184 -1.65 9.39 8.06
N LEU A 185 -1.29 10.62 8.48
CA LEU A 185 0.02 10.87 9.08
C LEU A 185 0.07 10.40 10.53
N GLU A 186 -0.99 10.62 11.28
CA GLU A 186 -1.09 10.31 12.71
C GLU A 186 -2.16 9.26 12.98
N PHE A 187 -1.93 8.48 14.04
CA PHE A 187 -2.85 7.47 14.55
C PHE A 187 -3.05 7.67 16.05
N GLU A 188 -4.28 7.57 16.52
CA GLU A 188 -4.64 7.73 17.91
C GLU A 188 -5.73 6.75 18.33
N VAL A 189 -5.65 6.21 19.54
CA VAL A 189 -6.72 5.41 20.15
C VAL A 189 -7.30 6.15 21.36
N GLN A 190 -8.63 6.31 21.39
CA GLN A 190 -9.34 6.95 22.46
C GLN A 190 -10.14 5.91 23.27
N PRO A 191 -9.82 5.71 24.56
CA PRO A 191 -10.49 4.70 25.40
C PRO A 191 -11.83 5.19 25.94
N ASN A 192 -12.05 6.51 26.03
CA ASN A 192 -13.27 7.10 26.57
C ASN A 192 -14.40 7.15 25.53
N GLU A 193 -14.95 6.00 25.21
CA GLU A 193 -16.01 5.88 24.22
C GLU A 193 -17.26 6.74 24.55
N ALA A 194 -17.55 6.97 25.84
CA ALA A 194 -18.71 7.75 26.26
C ALA A 194 -18.70 9.21 25.81
N GLU A 195 -17.51 9.77 25.62
CA GLU A 195 -17.35 11.13 25.12
C GLU A 195 -17.67 11.26 23.63
N TYR A 196 -17.39 10.23 22.87
CA TYR A 196 -17.45 10.27 21.40
C TYR A 196 -18.75 9.68 20.85
N VAL A 197 -19.34 8.67 21.50
CA VAL A 197 -20.35 7.80 20.89
C VAL A 197 -21.56 7.63 21.80
N LEU A 198 -22.73 7.71 21.17
CA LEU A 198 -24.04 7.34 21.74
C LEU A 198 -24.46 5.96 21.24
N TYR A 199 -25.01 5.16 22.11
CA TYR A 199 -25.68 3.93 21.75
C TYR A 199 -27.14 4.23 21.46
N LEU A 200 -27.68 3.61 20.43
CA LEU A 200 -29.10 3.67 20.06
C LEU A 200 -29.65 2.27 20.06
N SER A 201 -30.83 2.11 20.67
CA SER A 201 -31.59 0.88 20.67
C SER A 201 -32.82 1.00 19.78
N GLN A 202 -33.05 0.01 18.95
CA GLN A 202 -34.25 -0.12 18.13
C GLN A 202 -34.91 -1.46 18.45
N PRO A 203 -36.03 -1.47 19.17
CA PRO A 203 -36.72 -2.71 19.51
C PRO A 203 -37.49 -3.30 18.31
N GLU A 204 -37.38 -4.61 18.13
CA GLU A 204 -38.19 -5.39 17.18
C GLU A 204 -39.61 -5.57 17.72
N HIS A 205 -40.44 -4.52 17.58
CA HIS A 205 -41.75 -4.42 18.16
C HIS A 205 -42.67 -5.61 17.85
N LYS A 206 -42.59 -6.23 16.69
CA LYS A 206 -43.40 -7.37 16.27
C LYS A 206 -43.05 -8.63 17.09
N GLU A 207 -41.76 -8.92 17.22
CA GLU A 207 -41.29 -10.09 17.96
C GLU A 207 -41.55 -9.94 19.45
N ILE A 208 -41.17 -8.81 20.02
CA ILE A 208 -41.38 -8.51 21.44
C ILE A 208 -42.87 -8.56 21.79
N GLY A 209 -43.74 -7.94 20.98
CA GLY A 209 -45.19 -7.91 21.17
C GLY A 209 -45.83 -9.30 21.06
N GLY A 210 -45.35 -10.14 20.15
CA GLY A 210 -45.82 -11.53 20.01
C GLY A 210 -45.56 -12.40 21.23
N VAL A 211 -44.40 -12.20 21.90
CA VAL A 211 -44.01 -12.98 23.10
C VAL A 211 -44.60 -12.39 24.39
N LEU A 212 -44.43 -11.08 24.62
CA LEU A 212 -44.80 -10.42 25.87
C LEU A 212 -46.30 -10.10 25.96
N LYS A 213 -47.03 -10.04 24.85
CA LYS A 213 -48.48 -9.73 24.79
C LYS A 213 -48.83 -8.53 25.68
N ASN A 214 -49.64 -8.76 26.73
CA ASN A 214 -50.12 -7.72 27.63
C ASN A 214 -49.03 -7.05 28.50
N LYS A 215 -47.87 -7.68 28.61
CA LYS A 215 -46.71 -7.10 29.32
C LYS A 215 -45.98 -6.06 28.48
N TYR A 216 -46.22 -6.02 27.16
CA TYR A 216 -45.59 -5.05 26.24
C TYR A 216 -46.34 -3.71 26.23
N THR A 217 -46.23 -2.99 27.34
CA THR A 217 -46.90 -1.72 27.60
C THR A 217 -46.28 -0.57 26.83
N LYS A 218 -47.02 0.56 26.70
CA LYS A 218 -46.51 1.78 26.07
C LYS A 218 -45.25 2.31 26.78
N GLU A 219 -45.24 2.26 28.09
CA GLU A 219 -44.11 2.65 28.93
C GLU A 219 -42.85 1.82 28.66
N LEU A 220 -43.02 0.48 28.53
CA LEU A 220 -41.92 -0.40 28.19
C LEU A 220 -41.34 -0.09 26.76
N LYS A 221 -42.22 0.20 25.81
CA LYS A 221 -41.80 0.60 24.44
C LYS A 221 -40.95 1.86 24.45
N GLU A 222 -41.37 2.90 25.17
CA GLU A 222 -40.67 4.16 25.31
C GLU A 222 -39.29 3.96 25.99
N LYS A 223 -39.23 3.13 27.04
CA LYS A 223 -37.96 2.80 27.68
C LYS A 223 -37.02 2.03 26.77
N LEU A 224 -37.53 1.04 26.04
CA LEU A 224 -36.72 0.26 25.11
C LEU A 224 -36.13 1.10 23.96
N ASN A 225 -36.82 2.15 23.51
CA ASN A 225 -36.29 3.07 22.52
C ASN A 225 -35.23 4.03 23.10
N ASN A 226 -35.23 4.23 24.42
CA ASN A 226 -34.34 5.19 25.09
C ASN A 226 -33.52 4.51 26.21
N LEU A 227 -32.97 3.33 25.94
CA LEU A 227 -32.12 2.62 26.89
C LEU A 227 -30.85 3.43 27.22
N GLY A 228 -30.48 3.40 28.48
CA GLY A 228 -29.23 3.95 28.96
C GLY A 228 -28.02 3.17 28.45
N ARG A 229 -26.86 3.84 28.40
CA ARG A 229 -25.58 3.22 27.97
C ARG A 229 -25.27 1.94 28.74
N GLU A 230 -25.47 1.95 30.06
CA GLU A 230 -25.17 0.81 30.95
C GLU A 230 -26.06 -0.41 30.63
N GLU A 231 -27.36 -0.18 30.45
CA GLU A 231 -28.32 -1.21 30.07
C GLU A 231 -28.01 -1.85 28.72
N ILE A 232 -27.57 -1.03 27.74
CA ILE A 232 -27.18 -1.51 26.43
C ILE A 232 -25.89 -2.34 26.50
N ILE A 233 -24.90 -1.89 27.29
CA ILE A 233 -23.66 -2.64 27.49
C ILE A 233 -23.95 -3.99 28.20
N GLU A 234 -24.84 -4.00 29.17
CA GLU A 234 -25.26 -5.23 29.84
C GLU A 234 -25.94 -6.20 28.86
N TYR A 235 -26.85 -5.67 28.02
CA TYR A 235 -27.50 -6.45 26.96
C TYR A 235 -26.49 -7.05 25.96
N LEU A 236 -25.52 -6.27 25.51
CA LEU A 236 -24.50 -6.72 24.58
C LEU A 236 -23.56 -7.79 25.18
N LYS A 237 -23.27 -7.69 26.50
CA LYS A 237 -22.43 -8.65 27.22
C LYS A 237 -23.15 -9.97 27.54
N ASN A 238 -24.36 -9.87 28.02
CA ASN A 238 -25.08 -11.01 28.59
C ASN A 238 -26.11 -11.63 27.63
N GLY A 239 -26.35 -10.99 26.47
CA GLY A 239 -27.41 -11.37 25.53
C GLY A 239 -28.80 -11.11 26.04
N LYS A 240 -28.96 -10.51 27.24
CA LYS A 240 -30.23 -10.19 27.89
C LYS A 240 -30.08 -9.06 28.88
N VAL A 241 -31.17 -8.33 29.13
CA VAL A 241 -31.25 -7.27 30.14
C VAL A 241 -32.66 -7.21 30.74
N THR A 242 -32.79 -6.83 32.00
CA THR A 242 -34.08 -6.68 32.65
C THR A 242 -34.49 -5.22 32.69
N ILE A 243 -35.57 -4.85 31.99
CA ILE A 243 -36.10 -3.51 31.92
C ILE A 243 -37.51 -3.49 32.50
N SER A 244 -37.75 -2.67 33.54
CA SER A 244 -39.04 -2.57 34.23
C SER A 244 -39.59 -3.93 34.70
N GLY A 245 -38.71 -4.84 35.14
CA GLY A 245 -39.12 -6.18 35.62
C GLY A 245 -39.42 -7.18 34.50
N VAL A 246 -39.13 -6.83 33.25
CA VAL A 246 -39.30 -7.70 32.08
C VAL A 246 -37.92 -8.05 31.52
N GLU A 247 -37.62 -9.33 31.35
CA GLU A 247 -36.41 -9.81 30.73
C GLU A 247 -36.53 -9.65 29.22
N ILE A 248 -35.60 -8.88 28.63
CA ILE A 248 -35.44 -8.65 27.18
C ILE A 248 -34.35 -9.58 26.68
N GLN A 249 -34.70 -10.45 25.74
CA GLN A 249 -33.80 -11.50 25.23
C GLN A 249 -32.99 -11.03 23.99
N GLY A 250 -31.93 -11.76 23.71
CA GLY A 250 -31.10 -11.51 22.53
C GLY A 250 -31.90 -11.58 21.24
N GLY A 251 -31.60 -10.65 20.30
CA GLY A 251 -32.30 -10.50 19.02
C GLY A 251 -33.51 -9.57 19.06
N TRP A 252 -34.03 -9.21 20.25
CA TRP A 252 -35.18 -8.29 20.39
C TRP A 252 -34.79 -6.80 20.21
N LEU A 253 -33.53 -6.47 20.41
CA LEU A 253 -33.03 -5.12 20.24
C LEU A 253 -31.94 -5.10 19.15
N GLN A 254 -32.12 -4.25 18.17
CA GLN A 254 -31.04 -3.85 17.27
C GLN A 254 -30.30 -2.69 17.91
N ILE A 255 -29.04 -2.93 18.26
CA ILE A 255 -28.19 -1.90 18.84
C ILE A 255 -27.30 -1.33 17.74
N SER A 256 -27.19 -0.01 17.72
CA SER A 256 -26.26 0.71 16.84
C SER A 256 -25.50 1.78 17.61
N LYS A 257 -24.31 2.16 17.10
CA LYS A 257 -23.51 3.25 17.63
C LYS A 257 -23.60 4.44 16.70
N LYS A 258 -23.66 5.63 17.24
CA LYS A 258 -23.61 6.88 16.49
C LYS A 258 -22.70 7.88 17.21
N PHE A 259 -21.90 8.61 16.48
CA PHE A 259 -21.11 9.70 17.05
C PHE A 259 -21.99 10.81 17.62
N ASN A 260 -21.51 11.42 18.70
CA ASN A 260 -22.11 12.62 19.27
C ASN A 260 -22.22 13.72 18.20
N GLU A 261 -23.27 14.56 18.29
CA GLU A 261 -23.49 15.64 17.33
C GLU A 261 -22.31 16.62 17.21
N LYS A 262 -21.56 16.80 18.28
CA LYS A 262 -20.32 17.58 18.32
C LYS A 262 -19.32 17.17 17.22
N TYR A 263 -19.22 15.87 16.93
CA TYR A 263 -18.30 15.33 15.95
C TYR A 263 -18.96 15.04 14.60
N SER A 264 -20.23 14.59 14.63
CA SER A 264 -20.93 14.20 13.39
C SER A 264 -21.42 15.39 12.56
N LYS A 265 -21.66 16.55 13.18
CA LYS A 265 -22.06 17.80 12.51
C LYS A 265 -20.88 18.70 12.17
N ASP A 266 -19.70 18.45 12.71
CA ASP A 266 -18.50 19.21 12.41
C ASP A 266 -17.93 18.75 11.06
N GLU A 267 -17.84 19.65 10.10
CA GLU A 267 -17.30 19.38 8.77
C GLU A 267 -15.82 18.98 8.78
N LYS A 268 -15.12 19.32 9.88
CA LYS A 268 -13.73 18.92 10.09
C LYS A 268 -13.55 17.42 10.17
N TYR A 269 -14.57 16.70 10.64
CA TYR A 269 -14.48 15.27 10.88
C TYR A 269 -15.37 14.47 9.95
N GLY A 270 -14.83 13.37 9.47
CA GLY A 270 -15.58 12.25 8.94
C GLY A 270 -15.66 11.17 9.99
N VAL A 271 -16.87 10.65 10.28
CA VAL A 271 -17.10 9.70 11.36
C VAL A 271 -18.02 8.57 10.92
N ASP A 272 -17.71 7.35 11.36
CA ASP A 272 -18.59 6.18 11.19
C ASP A 272 -18.30 5.16 12.30
N SER A 273 -19.26 4.28 12.57
CA SER A 273 -19.20 3.32 13.68
C SER A 273 -19.73 1.95 13.27
N SER A 274 -19.08 0.90 13.78
CA SER A 274 -19.64 -0.44 13.91
C SER A 274 -20.00 -0.70 15.38
N LEU A 275 -20.56 -1.88 15.69
CA LEU A 275 -20.81 -2.26 17.08
C LEU A 275 -19.52 -2.46 17.88
N ASP A 276 -18.45 -2.90 17.23
CA ASP A 276 -17.18 -3.15 17.89
C ASP A 276 -16.40 -1.84 18.11
N MET A 277 -16.23 -1.00 17.08
CA MET A 277 -15.42 0.20 17.14
C MET A 277 -16.03 1.39 16.42
N SER A 278 -15.50 2.56 16.70
CA SER A 278 -15.85 3.79 16.01
C SER A 278 -14.59 4.48 15.48
N VAL A 279 -14.66 5.01 14.26
CA VAL A 279 -13.53 5.63 13.57
C VAL A 279 -13.86 7.06 13.22
N MET A 280 -12.90 7.97 13.46
CA MET A 280 -12.98 9.38 13.13
C MET A 280 -11.74 9.75 12.31
N LEU A 281 -11.95 10.42 11.18
CA LEU A 281 -10.89 10.98 10.34
C LEU A 281 -10.95 12.50 10.38
N ASP A 282 -9.81 13.16 10.58
CA ASP A 282 -9.69 14.58 10.32
C ASP A 282 -9.58 14.79 8.81
N VAL A 283 -10.64 15.33 8.21
CA VAL A 283 -10.75 15.52 6.75
C VAL A 283 -10.38 16.93 6.29
N THR A 284 -9.88 17.75 7.20
CA THR A 284 -9.36 19.08 6.86
C THR A 284 -8.04 18.93 6.09
N LEU A 285 -7.87 19.77 5.10
CA LEU A 285 -6.66 19.80 4.29
C LEU A 285 -5.97 21.15 4.54
N ASP A 286 -4.83 21.11 5.19
CA ASP A 286 -3.92 22.23 5.23
C ASP A 286 -3.08 22.30 3.95
N ASP A 287 -2.34 23.37 3.77
CA ASP A 287 -1.53 23.58 2.57
C ASP A 287 -0.41 22.55 2.45
N ASN A 288 0.11 22.01 3.56
CA ASN A 288 1.11 20.96 3.54
C ASN A 288 0.55 19.64 3.02
N LEU A 289 -0.62 19.22 3.53
CA LEU A 289 -1.31 18.02 3.07
C LEU A 289 -1.70 18.11 1.59
N ARG A 290 -2.12 19.30 1.12
CA ARG A 290 -2.39 19.55 -0.29
C ARG A 290 -1.13 19.37 -1.13
N ARG A 291 0.00 19.98 -0.73
CA ARG A 291 1.28 19.81 -1.43
C ARG A 291 1.75 18.37 -1.47
N MET A 292 1.64 17.63 -0.38
CA MET A 292 1.94 16.18 -0.35
C MET A 292 1.03 15.38 -1.29
N GLY A 293 -0.24 15.75 -1.37
CA GLY A 293 -1.20 15.15 -2.32
C GLY A 293 -0.78 15.39 -3.77
N MET A 294 -0.43 16.63 -4.13
CA MET A 294 0.04 16.99 -5.48
C MET A 294 1.34 16.25 -5.84
N ALA A 295 2.29 16.16 -4.91
CA ALA A 295 3.52 15.40 -5.13
C ALA A 295 3.24 13.93 -5.47
N ARG A 296 2.28 13.31 -4.77
CA ARG A 296 1.86 11.92 -5.04
C ARG A 296 1.12 11.78 -6.38
N GLU A 297 0.39 12.81 -6.81
CA GLU A 297 -0.23 12.83 -8.14
C GLU A 297 0.80 12.92 -9.25
N ILE A 298 1.86 13.72 -9.08
CA ILE A 298 3.00 13.77 -10.02
C ILE A 298 3.64 12.39 -10.17
N VAL A 299 3.93 11.69 -9.05
CA VAL A 299 4.44 10.30 -9.08
C VAL A 299 3.50 9.38 -9.86
N ASN A 300 2.20 9.43 -9.58
CA ASN A 300 1.20 8.62 -10.29
C ASN A 300 1.16 8.93 -11.79
N LYS A 301 1.34 10.19 -12.17
CA LYS A 301 1.36 10.60 -13.58
C LYS A 301 2.54 9.99 -14.31
N VAL A 302 3.75 10.05 -13.71
CA VAL A 302 4.96 9.41 -14.25
C VAL A 302 4.78 7.89 -14.35
N GLN A 303 4.23 7.24 -13.32
CA GLN A 303 4.00 5.79 -13.34
C GLN A 303 2.99 5.37 -14.42
N LYS A 304 1.93 6.17 -14.63
CA LYS A 304 0.98 5.95 -15.73
C LYS A 304 1.65 6.12 -17.08
N LEU A 305 2.52 7.13 -17.22
CA LEU A 305 3.27 7.36 -18.44
C LEU A 305 4.22 6.18 -18.76
N ARG A 306 4.96 5.67 -17.73
CA ARG A 306 5.79 4.46 -17.88
C ARG A 306 4.97 3.27 -18.41
N LYS A 307 3.82 3.02 -17.80
CA LYS A 307 2.93 1.93 -18.20
C LYS A 307 2.39 2.10 -19.62
N ALA A 308 2.05 3.32 -20.02
CA ALA A 308 1.50 3.62 -21.34
C ALA A 308 2.46 3.33 -22.47
N VAL A 309 3.77 3.46 -22.22
CA VAL A 309 4.85 3.15 -23.20
C VAL A 309 5.45 1.76 -23.02
N GLY A 310 4.82 0.89 -22.23
CA GLY A 310 5.23 -0.51 -22.05
C GLY A 310 6.46 -0.73 -21.18
N LEU A 311 6.90 0.27 -20.42
CA LEU A 311 8.03 0.12 -19.50
C LEU A 311 7.63 -0.67 -18.25
N ASN A 312 8.50 -1.60 -17.85
CA ASN A 312 8.40 -2.32 -16.58
C ASN A 312 8.88 -1.44 -15.41
N ILE A 313 8.58 -1.90 -14.18
CA ILE A 313 8.99 -1.18 -12.97
C ILE A 313 10.51 -1.16 -12.81
N ASP A 314 11.19 -2.22 -13.26
CA ASP A 314 12.63 -2.43 -13.10
C ASP A 314 13.46 -1.83 -14.26
N ASP A 315 12.81 -1.33 -15.31
CA ASP A 315 13.50 -0.68 -16.42
C ASP A 315 14.18 0.60 -15.92
N GLN A 316 15.48 0.70 -16.22
CA GLN A 316 16.26 1.88 -15.85
C GLN A 316 15.88 3.04 -16.76
N VAL A 317 15.39 4.11 -16.16
CA VAL A 317 15.03 5.35 -16.84
C VAL A 317 15.47 6.56 -16.01
N GLU A 318 15.62 7.69 -16.68
CA GLU A 318 15.80 8.98 -16.02
C GLU A 318 14.53 9.81 -16.17
N VAL A 319 14.09 10.44 -15.07
CA VAL A 319 12.86 11.24 -15.04
C VAL A 319 13.23 12.70 -14.81
N PHE A 320 12.82 13.55 -15.76
CA PHE A 320 13.04 14.98 -15.69
C PHE A 320 11.72 15.74 -15.61
N TYR A 321 11.78 16.92 -15.03
CA TYR A 321 10.67 17.86 -15.01
C TYR A 321 11.11 19.25 -15.49
N ASN A 322 10.17 19.97 -16.11
CA ASN A 322 10.30 21.39 -16.39
C ASN A 322 9.06 22.12 -15.89
N ILE A 323 9.25 23.21 -15.18
CA ILE A 323 8.16 24.03 -14.61
C ILE A 323 7.83 25.10 -15.63
N ASN A 324 6.66 25.00 -16.27
CA ASN A 324 6.28 25.91 -17.35
C ASN A 324 5.92 27.31 -16.85
N LYS A 325 5.29 27.42 -15.69
CA LYS A 325 5.02 28.71 -15.00
C LYS A 325 5.05 28.44 -13.51
N ALA A 326 5.87 29.22 -12.83
CA ALA A 326 6.22 28.93 -11.45
C ALA A 326 5.28 29.55 -10.47
N THR A 327 4.66 28.70 -9.61
CA THR A 327 4.50 29.22 -8.25
C THR A 327 4.23 28.11 -7.23
N SER A 328 3.08 27.45 -7.25
CA SER A 328 2.75 26.44 -6.23
C SER A 328 3.42 25.11 -6.49
N LEU A 329 3.47 24.65 -7.76
CA LEU A 329 4.11 23.38 -8.10
C LEU A 329 5.64 23.39 -7.94
N ALA A 330 6.28 24.55 -8.10
CA ALA A 330 7.72 24.68 -7.80
C ALA A 330 8.00 24.40 -6.33
N GLN A 331 7.18 24.95 -5.43
CA GLN A 331 7.30 24.71 -3.99
C GLN A 331 7.01 23.23 -3.67
N VAL A 332 5.94 22.65 -4.23
CA VAL A 332 5.60 21.22 -4.07
C VAL A 332 6.78 20.34 -4.43
N ILE A 333 7.39 20.56 -5.60
CA ILE A 333 8.52 19.77 -6.06
C ILE A 333 9.73 19.95 -5.15
N ASN A 334 10.11 21.19 -4.82
CA ASN A 334 11.29 21.46 -3.99
C ASN A 334 11.18 20.82 -2.60
N GLU A 335 10.02 20.90 -1.97
CA GLU A 335 9.78 20.31 -0.64
C GLU A 335 9.70 18.79 -0.67
N ASN A 336 9.26 18.18 -1.79
CA ASN A 336 8.95 16.75 -1.87
C ASN A 336 9.89 15.97 -2.83
N THR A 337 10.94 16.58 -3.39
CA THR A 337 11.82 15.94 -4.39
C THR A 337 12.37 14.59 -3.92
N ALA A 338 12.78 14.47 -2.65
CA ALA A 338 13.29 13.23 -2.08
C ALA A 338 12.22 12.14 -2.06
N GLY A 339 11.00 12.46 -1.61
CA GLY A 339 9.87 11.53 -1.57
C GLY A 339 9.41 11.09 -2.97
N ILE A 340 9.39 12.03 -3.93
CA ILE A 340 9.09 11.73 -5.34
C ILE A 340 10.14 10.77 -5.91
N SER A 341 11.43 11.07 -5.74
CA SER A 341 12.53 10.24 -6.23
C SER A 341 12.50 8.83 -5.64
N THR A 342 12.26 8.70 -4.32
CA THR A 342 12.11 7.41 -3.65
C THR A 342 10.93 6.60 -4.21
N SER A 343 9.79 7.25 -4.41
CA SER A 343 8.58 6.60 -4.95
C SER A 343 8.73 6.18 -6.42
N LEU A 344 9.50 6.92 -7.20
CA LEU A 344 9.81 6.60 -8.60
C LEU A 344 10.96 5.58 -8.74
N LYS A 345 11.71 5.32 -7.68
CA LYS A 345 12.97 4.54 -7.68
C LYS A 345 14.00 5.07 -8.67
N THR A 346 13.89 6.34 -9.01
CA THR A 346 14.82 7.06 -9.90
C THR A 346 14.83 8.53 -9.50
N PRO A 347 15.94 9.24 -9.66
CA PRO A 347 15.98 10.66 -9.37
C PRO A 347 14.99 11.46 -10.20
N PHE A 348 14.41 12.45 -9.58
CA PHE A 348 13.52 13.42 -10.19
C PHE A 348 14.31 14.72 -10.39
N LEU A 349 14.76 14.97 -11.63
CA LEU A 349 15.74 16.00 -11.96
C LEU A 349 15.10 17.15 -12.73
N ASN A 350 15.59 18.38 -12.50
CA ASN A 350 15.16 19.54 -13.28
C ASN A 350 15.77 19.42 -14.72
N ALA A 351 14.91 19.50 -15.73
CA ALA A 351 15.31 19.36 -17.13
C ALA A 351 16.24 20.50 -17.60
N GLU A 352 16.01 21.73 -17.13
CA GLU A 352 16.82 22.89 -17.53
C GLU A 352 18.29 22.76 -17.09
N THR A 353 18.52 22.16 -15.93
CA THR A 353 19.86 22.02 -15.35
C THR A 353 20.53 20.69 -15.63
N SER A 354 19.76 19.63 -15.85
CA SER A 354 20.26 18.25 -15.84
C SER A 354 20.04 17.49 -17.15
N MET A 355 19.10 17.92 -17.99
CA MET A 355 18.81 17.28 -19.27
C MET A 355 19.66 17.88 -20.39
N GLN A 356 20.43 17.04 -21.03
CA GLN A 356 21.28 17.47 -22.15
C GLN A 356 20.62 17.18 -23.50
N SER A 357 21.00 17.92 -24.55
CA SER A 357 20.35 17.88 -25.88
C SER A 357 20.36 16.52 -26.58
N HIS A 358 21.31 15.66 -26.22
CA HIS A 358 21.45 14.31 -26.78
C HIS A 358 20.65 13.23 -26.06
N PHE A 359 19.89 13.58 -25.01
CA PHE A 359 19.07 12.60 -24.31
C PHE A 359 17.87 12.16 -25.16
N ILE A 360 17.63 10.85 -25.17
CA ILE A 360 16.54 10.26 -25.94
C ILE A 360 15.31 10.21 -25.06
N LYS A 361 14.30 10.99 -25.41
CA LYS A 361 13.00 10.98 -24.78
C LYS A 361 12.23 9.72 -25.20
N ILE A 362 11.73 8.95 -24.23
CA ILE A 362 10.82 7.82 -24.44
C ILE A 362 9.39 8.32 -24.47
N ALA A 363 9.05 9.18 -23.51
CA ALA A 363 7.70 9.73 -23.35
C ALA A 363 7.71 11.06 -22.61
N GLU A 364 6.65 11.84 -22.81
CA GLU A 364 6.45 13.12 -22.11
C GLU A 364 4.97 13.37 -21.84
N THR A 365 4.65 14.14 -20.81
CA THR A 365 3.28 14.52 -20.45
C THR A 365 3.28 15.75 -19.55
N ASP A 366 2.15 16.47 -19.52
CA ASP A 366 1.93 17.54 -18.57
C ASP A 366 1.16 17.06 -17.34
N TYR A 367 1.57 17.55 -16.19
CA TYR A 367 0.75 17.56 -14.98
C TYR A 367 0.27 19.00 -14.75
N VAL A 368 -1.03 19.18 -14.77
CA VAL A 368 -1.71 20.47 -14.53
C VAL A 368 -2.24 20.46 -13.11
N ASN A 369 -2.02 21.55 -12.37
CA ASN A 369 -2.53 21.73 -11.04
C ASN A 369 -4.07 21.77 -11.05
N PRO A 370 -4.79 20.86 -10.36
CA PRO A 370 -6.25 20.86 -10.35
C PRO A 370 -6.89 22.12 -9.78
N GLU A 371 -6.16 22.86 -8.93
CA GLU A 371 -6.65 24.10 -8.28
C GLU A 371 -6.30 25.35 -9.12
N ASN A 372 -5.35 25.26 -10.05
CA ASN A 372 -4.94 26.36 -10.90
C ASN A 372 -4.40 25.84 -12.24
N GLU A 373 -5.25 25.81 -13.27
CA GLU A 373 -4.91 25.30 -14.61
C GLU A 373 -3.74 26.03 -15.30
N SER A 374 -3.40 27.22 -14.86
CA SER A 374 -2.23 27.95 -15.39
C SER A 374 -0.89 27.47 -14.83
N ASP A 375 -0.92 26.65 -13.77
CA ASP A 375 0.26 26.11 -13.08
C ASP A 375 0.46 24.66 -13.52
N SER A 376 1.53 24.39 -14.27
CA SER A 376 1.78 23.08 -14.85
C SER A 376 3.26 22.71 -14.87
N VAL A 377 3.52 21.41 -14.81
CA VAL A 377 4.84 20.81 -14.88
C VAL A 377 4.89 19.84 -16.04
N HIS A 378 5.85 20.02 -16.92
CA HIS A 378 6.13 19.09 -18.00
C HIS A 378 7.07 17.99 -17.51
N LEU A 379 6.72 16.73 -17.75
CA LEU A 379 7.40 15.54 -17.27
C LEU A 379 7.97 14.74 -18.43
N TYR A 380 9.22 14.33 -18.31
CA TYR A 380 9.91 13.55 -19.34
C TYR A 380 10.40 12.23 -18.77
N ILE A 381 10.33 11.17 -19.55
CA ILE A 381 11.00 9.90 -19.30
C ILE A 381 12.04 9.71 -20.43
N CYS A 382 13.29 9.57 -20.05
CA CYS A 382 14.40 9.43 -20.98
C CYS A 382 15.16 8.11 -20.76
N VAL A 383 15.81 7.64 -21.81
CA VAL A 383 16.82 6.58 -21.69
C VAL A 383 18.01 7.15 -20.93
N PRO A 384 18.56 6.43 -19.92
CA PRO A 384 19.79 6.85 -19.26
C PRO A 384 20.91 7.04 -20.26
N ASN A 385 21.56 8.17 -20.20
CA ASN A 385 22.63 8.51 -21.14
C ASN A 385 23.80 9.20 -20.44
N ILE A 386 24.92 9.27 -21.15
CA ILE A 386 26.13 9.93 -20.67
C ILE A 386 25.83 11.41 -20.43
N SER A 387 26.23 11.92 -19.29
CA SER A 387 26.13 13.32 -18.94
C SER A 387 27.49 13.95 -18.81
N PHE A 388 27.64 15.14 -19.35
CA PHE A 388 28.89 15.88 -19.37
C PHE A 388 28.87 17.07 -18.40
N ASP A 389 29.99 17.29 -17.72
CA ASP A 389 30.19 18.53 -16.97
C ASP A 389 30.56 19.64 -17.99
N GLU A 390 29.55 20.41 -18.40
CA GLU A 390 29.68 21.45 -19.45
C GLU A 390 30.75 22.49 -19.11
N ALA A 391 30.83 22.89 -17.82
CA ALA A 391 31.80 23.86 -17.36
C ALA A 391 33.25 23.33 -17.52
N LYS A 392 33.50 22.09 -17.16
CA LYS A 392 34.79 21.45 -17.28
C LYS A 392 35.18 21.18 -18.74
N LEU A 393 34.23 20.73 -19.56
CA LEU A 393 34.48 20.55 -20.97
C LEU A 393 34.82 21.89 -21.66
N ALA A 394 34.08 22.95 -21.31
CA ALA A 394 34.38 24.29 -21.83
C ALA A 394 35.76 24.80 -21.37
N ALA A 395 36.12 24.56 -20.10
CA ALA A 395 37.46 24.94 -19.60
C ALA A 395 38.61 24.18 -20.30
N LYS A 396 38.42 22.87 -20.58
CA LYS A 396 39.46 22.04 -21.23
C LYS A 396 39.57 22.24 -22.74
N TYR A 397 38.43 22.31 -23.43
CA TYR A 397 38.37 22.23 -24.89
C TYR A 397 37.65 23.42 -25.54
N GLY A 398 37.14 24.37 -24.74
CA GLY A 398 36.40 25.53 -25.25
C GLY A 398 37.23 26.41 -26.19
N HIS A 399 38.55 26.44 -26.00
CA HIS A 399 39.48 27.18 -26.86
C HIS A 399 39.64 26.56 -28.27
N LEU A 400 39.18 25.33 -28.47
CA LEU A 400 39.15 24.63 -29.76
C LEU A 400 37.82 24.80 -30.50
N ASN A 401 36.84 25.44 -29.87
CA ASN A 401 35.55 25.74 -30.48
C ASN A 401 35.71 26.92 -31.47
N ASP A 402 34.99 26.81 -32.59
CA ASP A 402 34.65 27.96 -33.43
C ASP A 402 33.46 28.76 -32.84
N GLU A 403 32.96 29.76 -33.57
CA GLU A 403 31.81 30.59 -33.16
C GLU A 403 30.52 29.75 -32.90
N LYS A 404 30.47 28.51 -33.39
CA LYS A 404 29.34 27.57 -33.23
C LYS A 404 29.59 26.49 -32.18
N ALA A 405 30.64 26.58 -31.39
CA ALA A 405 31.04 25.57 -30.39
C ALA A 405 31.17 24.14 -30.96
N THR A 406 31.63 24.00 -32.21
CA THR A 406 31.59 22.74 -32.97
C THR A 406 32.47 21.63 -32.39
N PHE A 407 33.65 21.96 -31.83
CA PHE A 407 34.55 20.92 -31.31
C PHE A 407 33.99 20.20 -30.11
N THR A 408 33.47 20.93 -29.09
CA THR A 408 32.86 20.31 -27.91
C THR A 408 31.58 19.55 -28.25
N GLN A 409 30.83 20.00 -29.25
CA GLN A 409 29.66 19.30 -29.74
C GLN A 409 30.04 18.00 -30.47
N ALA A 410 31.06 18.01 -31.33
CA ALA A 410 31.59 16.83 -31.99
C ALA A 410 32.16 15.81 -30.99
N LEU A 411 32.85 16.29 -29.94
CA LEU A 411 33.37 15.48 -28.86
C LEU A 411 32.24 14.74 -28.15
N LYS A 412 31.18 15.44 -27.75
CA LYS A 412 29.98 14.81 -27.09
C LYS A 412 29.34 13.79 -28.02
N SER A 413 29.10 14.15 -29.26
CA SER A 413 28.51 13.25 -30.27
C SER A 413 29.34 11.99 -30.47
N TYR A 414 30.66 12.12 -30.51
CA TYR A 414 31.58 10.98 -30.62
C TYR A 414 31.46 10.04 -29.44
N VAL A 415 31.45 10.55 -28.20
CA VAL A 415 31.34 9.73 -27.00
C VAL A 415 29.98 9.06 -26.96
N VAL A 416 28.88 9.79 -27.20
CA VAL A 416 27.51 9.27 -27.17
C VAL A 416 27.22 8.24 -28.26
N SER A 417 27.96 8.28 -29.40
CA SER A 417 27.81 7.28 -30.47
C SER A 417 28.26 5.87 -30.11
N HIS A 418 29.03 5.72 -29.04
CA HIS A 418 29.47 4.42 -28.55
C HIS A 418 28.45 3.81 -27.59
N SER A 419 28.32 2.48 -27.58
CA SER A 419 27.46 1.82 -26.58
C SER A 419 28.02 2.06 -25.18
N GLN A 420 27.11 2.27 -24.23
CA GLN A 420 27.50 2.49 -22.81
C GLN A 420 28.35 1.34 -22.25
N GLU A 421 28.06 0.10 -22.65
CA GLU A 421 28.82 -1.07 -22.21
C GLU A 421 30.28 -1.02 -22.73
N ALA A 422 30.45 -0.68 -23.99
CA ALA A 422 31.79 -0.54 -24.58
C ALA A 422 32.60 0.58 -23.92
N LEU A 423 31.92 1.69 -23.59
CA LEU A 423 32.56 2.81 -22.87
C LEU A 423 32.91 2.43 -21.44
N LYS A 424 32.01 1.74 -20.70
CA LYS A 424 32.28 1.26 -19.35
C LYS A 424 33.50 0.35 -19.31
N ARG A 425 33.63 -0.58 -20.27
CA ARG A 425 34.83 -1.45 -20.39
C ARG A 425 36.11 -0.64 -20.63
N LYS A 426 36.10 0.22 -21.64
CA LYS A 426 37.28 1.06 -21.97
C LYS A 426 37.69 1.94 -20.80
N VAL A 427 36.77 2.55 -20.11
CA VAL A 427 37.03 3.40 -18.94
C VAL A 427 37.60 2.58 -17.78
N HIS A 428 37.05 1.39 -17.55
CA HIS A 428 37.57 0.49 -16.51
C HIS A 428 38.99 0.01 -16.81
N GLU A 429 39.27 -0.41 -18.06
CA GLU A 429 40.59 -0.86 -18.48
C GLU A 429 41.64 0.24 -18.40
N ASN A 430 41.26 1.51 -18.62
CA ASN A 430 42.14 2.66 -18.61
C ASN A 430 42.12 3.46 -17.29
N GLY A 431 41.79 2.85 -16.19
CA GLY A 431 41.85 3.47 -14.85
C GLY A 431 40.98 4.72 -14.69
N GLY A 432 39.76 4.70 -15.26
CA GLY A 432 38.81 5.81 -15.15
C GLY A 432 38.94 6.89 -16.23
N LYS A 433 39.75 6.65 -17.24
CA LYS A 433 40.00 7.62 -18.34
C LYS A 433 39.49 7.10 -19.68
N LEU A 434 38.98 8.01 -20.48
CA LEU A 434 38.63 7.76 -21.88
C LEU A 434 39.55 8.63 -22.79
N SER A 435 40.47 7.98 -23.53
CA SER A 435 41.41 8.65 -24.40
C SER A 435 41.14 8.27 -25.85
N PHE A 436 41.10 9.26 -26.73
CA PHE A 436 40.87 9.08 -28.16
C PHE A 436 41.35 10.30 -28.96
N LYS A 437 41.41 10.17 -30.28
CA LYS A 437 41.80 11.26 -31.16
C LYS A 437 40.59 11.80 -31.93
N LEU A 438 40.34 13.10 -31.83
CA LEU A 438 39.23 13.77 -32.51
C LEU A 438 39.78 14.94 -33.35
N ASN A 439 39.53 14.94 -34.64
CA ASN A 439 39.99 15.98 -35.57
C ASN A 439 41.51 16.33 -35.45
N GLY A 440 42.31 15.28 -35.19
CA GLY A 440 43.76 15.46 -35.01
C GLY A 440 44.21 15.86 -33.60
N THR A 441 43.27 16.17 -32.69
CA THR A 441 43.56 16.56 -31.32
C THR A 441 43.43 15.35 -30.41
N ASP A 442 44.37 15.14 -29.50
CA ASP A 442 44.30 14.12 -28.47
C ASP A 442 43.35 14.58 -27.34
N VAL A 443 42.34 13.76 -27.07
CA VAL A 443 41.31 14.02 -26.04
C VAL A 443 41.47 13.02 -24.93
N GLU A 444 41.51 13.52 -23.69
CA GLU A 444 41.42 12.71 -22.46
C GLU A 444 40.28 13.21 -21.59
N LEU A 445 39.28 12.35 -21.37
CA LEU A 445 38.17 12.59 -20.47
C LEU A 445 38.26 11.68 -19.25
N LYS A 446 37.99 12.21 -18.07
CA LYS A 446 37.97 11.47 -16.81
C LYS A 446 36.55 11.24 -16.32
N LEU A 447 36.26 9.97 -15.97
CA LEU A 447 35.00 9.59 -15.34
C LEU A 447 34.85 10.29 -14.00
N LYS A 448 33.63 10.72 -13.67
CA LYS A 448 33.27 11.48 -12.45
C LYS A 448 33.95 12.85 -12.30
N GLU A 449 34.63 13.30 -13.36
CA GLU A 449 35.17 14.65 -13.48
C GLU A 449 34.60 15.40 -14.68
N ASP A 450 34.80 14.84 -15.88
CA ASP A 450 34.42 15.44 -17.13
C ASP A 450 33.11 14.88 -17.69
N PHE A 451 32.86 13.59 -17.40
CA PHE A 451 31.62 12.91 -17.78
C PHE A 451 31.17 11.87 -16.76
N TYR A 452 29.92 11.48 -16.88
CA TYR A 452 29.19 10.56 -15.98
C TYR A 452 28.35 9.62 -16.85
N PHE A 453 28.05 8.41 -16.35
CA PHE A 453 27.21 7.45 -17.08
C PHE A 453 25.72 7.72 -16.95
N SER A 454 25.32 8.70 -16.16
CA SER A 454 23.93 9.13 -16.01
C SER A 454 23.83 10.58 -15.54
N ALA A 455 22.69 11.22 -15.76
CA ALA A 455 22.40 12.56 -15.22
C ALA A 455 22.35 12.55 -13.69
N GLN A 456 21.94 11.41 -13.10
CA GLN A 456 21.95 11.19 -11.67
C GLN A 456 23.35 11.33 -11.06
N GLU A 457 24.34 10.66 -11.64
CA GLU A 457 25.72 10.71 -11.15
C GLU A 457 26.29 12.14 -11.20
N LEU A 458 25.95 12.89 -12.24
CA LEU A 458 26.33 14.30 -12.37
C LEU A 458 25.63 15.17 -11.31
N ALA A 459 24.34 14.99 -11.08
CA ALA A 459 23.56 15.76 -10.13
C ALA A 459 24.00 15.53 -8.66
N HIS A 460 24.50 14.35 -8.33
CA HIS A 460 25.03 14.07 -6.98
C HIS A 460 26.33 14.82 -6.68
N LYS A 461 27.09 15.24 -7.66
CA LYS A 461 28.30 16.05 -7.47
C LYS A 461 27.99 17.51 -7.12
N THR A 462 26.85 18.01 -7.59
CA THR A 462 26.48 19.42 -7.47
C THR A 462 25.79 19.73 -6.13
N LYS A 463 25.56 18.72 -5.31
CA LYS A 463 25.12 18.82 -3.92
C LYS A 463 26.31 18.65 -2.97
#